data_abeb8a9d00ddb89647bcaec18ee3a330
#
_entry.id   abeb8a9d00ddb89647bcaec18ee3a330
#
_cell.length_a   1.000
_cell.length_b   1.000
_cell.length_c   1.000
_cell.angle_alpha   90.00
_cell.angle_beta   90.00
_cell.angle_gamma   90.00
#
_symmetry.space_group_name_H-M   'P 1'
#
loop_
_entity.id
_entity.type
_entity.pdbx_description
1 polymer ?
#
loop_
_entity_poly.entity_id
_entity_poly.type
_entity_poly.pdbx_seq_one_letter_code
_entity_poly.pdbx_strand_id
1 'polypeptide(L)'
;MEYIDQITNAAVNGESEEIKALLNKEPSLLNAFNSDGWTPLHLACYFGQVDSVKLLLSLGVDIHIKAENSNENMPLHAAVANKQIQAVDLLLTKGADVNAKQSGGGTSLHEASLLGDENMIKLLIEKGADIEIQKDDGKTPLEVAVENKQKSAVHLLTQYSNNKA
;
A
#
# COMPACT_ATOMS: atom_id res chain seq x y z
N MET A 1 18.10 -17.60 5.76
CA MET A 1 18.56 -16.24 5.49
C MET A 1 18.78 -16.02 3.98
N GLU A 2 19.61 -16.80 3.32
CA GLU A 2 19.95 -16.62 1.88
C GLU A 2 18.73 -16.58 0.93
N TYR A 3 17.75 -17.47 1.07
CA TYR A 3 16.56 -17.48 0.20
C TYR A 3 15.61 -16.30 0.47
N ILE A 4 15.52 -15.80 1.69
CA ILE A 4 14.72 -14.60 2.01
C ILE A 4 15.30 -13.39 1.28
N ASP A 5 16.62 -13.20 1.34
CA ASP A 5 17.29 -12.10 0.64
C ASP A 5 17.14 -12.21 -0.89
N GLN A 6 17.21 -13.43 -1.42
CA GLN A 6 17.01 -13.67 -2.85
C GLN A 6 15.59 -13.30 -3.30
N ILE A 7 14.54 -13.80 -2.61
CA ILE A 7 13.15 -13.53 -3.01
C ILE A 7 12.77 -12.06 -2.81
N THR A 8 13.27 -11.40 -1.77
CA THR A 8 13.02 -9.98 -1.56
C THR A 8 13.72 -9.13 -2.62
N ASN A 9 14.95 -9.46 -3.02
CA ASN A 9 15.64 -8.79 -4.12
C ASN A 9 14.90 -9.02 -5.46
N ALA A 10 14.46 -10.25 -5.74
CA ALA A 10 13.66 -10.54 -6.92
C ALA A 10 12.33 -9.76 -6.94
N ALA A 11 11.69 -9.58 -5.78
CA ALA A 11 10.47 -8.77 -5.65
C ALA A 11 10.73 -7.28 -5.90
N VAL A 12 11.84 -6.74 -5.40
CA VAL A 12 12.28 -5.35 -5.66
C VAL A 12 12.54 -5.11 -7.14
N ASN A 13 13.18 -6.06 -7.81
CA ASN A 13 13.58 -5.95 -9.21
C ASN A 13 12.47 -6.34 -10.21
N GLY A 14 11.37 -6.94 -9.75
CA GLY A 14 10.29 -7.42 -10.61
C GLY A 14 10.61 -8.73 -11.35
N GLU A 15 11.51 -9.52 -10.82
CA GLU A 15 12.00 -10.78 -11.40
C GLU A 15 11.03 -11.94 -11.13
N SER A 16 9.85 -11.90 -11.77
CA SER A 16 8.76 -12.84 -11.51
C SER A 16 9.11 -14.32 -11.70
N GLU A 17 9.97 -14.64 -12.66
CA GLU A 17 10.41 -16.04 -12.88
C GLU A 17 11.35 -16.52 -11.77
N GLU A 18 12.21 -15.64 -11.23
CA GLU A 18 13.05 -15.97 -10.08
C GLU A 18 12.19 -16.15 -8.80
N ILE A 19 11.17 -15.29 -8.60
CA ILE A 19 10.19 -15.48 -7.51
C ILE A 19 9.55 -16.86 -7.60
N LYS A 20 9.08 -17.29 -8.79
CA LYS A 20 8.49 -18.62 -8.98
C LYS A 20 9.49 -19.73 -8.68
N ALA A 21 10.71 -19.62 -9.17
CA ALA A 21 11.75 -20.62 -8.96
C ALA A 21 12.07 -20.80 -7.47
N LEU A 22 12.16 -19.71 -6.73
CA LEU A 22 12.41 -19.71 -5.28
C LEU A 22 11.23 -20.31 -4.51
N LEU A 23 9.99 -19.94 -4.84
CA LEU A 23 8.78 -20.46 -4.20
C LEU A 23 8.55 -21.95 -4.49
N ASN A 24 8.98 -22.45 -5.64
CA ASN A 24 8.97 -23.89 -5.94
C ASN A 24 9.95 -24.69 -5.05
N LYS A 25 11.07 -24.06 -4.68
CA LYS A 25 12.08 -24.70 -3.78
C LYS A 25 11.66 -24.60 -2.31
N GLU A 26 11.13 -23.45 -1.92
CA GLU A 26 10.78 -23.12 -0.55
C GLU A 26 9.47 -22.32 -0.51
N PRO A 27 8.30 -23.00 -0.48
CA PRO A 27 6.99 -22.32 -0.50
C PRO A 27 6.73 -21.39 0.69
N SER A 28 7.41 -21.62 1.81
CA SER A 28 7.27 -20.78 3.03
C SER A 28 7.72 -19.33 2.82
N LEU A 29 8.51 -19.07 1.78
CA LEU A 29 8.98 -17.73 1.41
C LEU A 29 7.85 -16.80 0.97
N LEU A 30 6.68 -17.33 0.59
CA LEU A 30 5.56 -16.53 0.08
C LEU A 30 5.15 -15.41 1.04
N ASN A 31 5.12 -15.72 2.34
CA ASN A 31 4.77 -14.77 3.41
C ASN A 31 5.92 -14.52 4.39
N ALA A 32 7.15 -14.87 4.01
CA ALA A 32 8.30 -14.67 4.87
C ALA A 32 8.68 -13.19 4.98
N PHE A 33 9.08 -12.76 6.17
CA PHE A 33 9.54 -11.40 6.43
C PHE A 33 11.06 -11.30 6.30
N ASN A 34 11.53 -10.24 5.67
CA ASN A 34 12.95 -9.89 5.68
C ASN A 34 13.34 -9.20 7.02
N SER A 35 14.60 -8.79 7.14
CA SER A 35 15.10 -8.11 8.34
C SER A 35 14.40 -6.79 8.67
N ASP A 36 13.76 -6.15 7.70
CA ASP A 36 13.01 -4.90 7.86
C ASP A 36 11.52 -5.14 8.15
N GLY A 37 11.12 -6.40 8.29
CA GLY A 37 9.74 -6.80 8.55
C GLY A 37 8.82 -6.73 7.32
N TRP A 38 9.37 -6.78 6.11
CA TRP A 38 8.61 -6.73 4.86
C TRP A 38 8.56 -8.09 4.17
N THR A 39 7.41 -8.42 3.58
CA THR A 39 7.26 -9.61 2.74
C THR A 39 7.59 -9.28 1.28
N PRO A 40 7.78 -10.30 0.41
CA PRO A 40 7.94 -10.08 -1.03
C PRO A 40 6.81 -9.24 -1.64
N LEU A 41 5.55 -9.40 -1.17
CA LEU A 41 4.42 -8.60 -1.65
C LEU A 41 4.55 -7.13 -1.28
N HIS A 42 4.96 -6.79 -0.05
CA HIS A 42 5.21 -5.40 0.35
C HIS A 42 6.23 -4.72 -0.58
N LEU A 43 7.35 -5.41 -0.83
CA LEU A 43 8.42 -4.88 -1.67
C LEU A 43 7.99 -4.73 -3.12
N ALA A 44 7.34 -5.74 -3.71
CA ALA A 44 6.82 -5.66 -5.07
C ALA A 44 5.82 -4.49 -5.20
N CYS A 45 4.97 -4.26 -4.20
CA CYS A 45 4.02 -3.15 -4.17
C CYS A 45 4.73 -1.80 -4.03
N TYR A 46 5.68 -1.68 -3.10
CA TYR A 46 6.43 -0.44 -2.89
C TYR A 46 7.22 -0.02 -4.13
N PHE A 47 7.85 -0.97 -4.82
CA PHE A 47 8.62 -0.71 -6.03
C PHE A 47 7.79 -0.74 -7.33
N GLY A 48 6.48 -0.95 -7.25
CA GLY A 48 5.56 -0.91 -8.39
C GLY A 48 5.71 -2.04 -9.40
N GLN A 49 6.20 -3.18 -8.96
CA GLN A 49 6.46 -4.37 -9.79
C GLN A 49 5.15 -5.13 -10.07
N VAL A 50 4.29 -4.55 -10.91
CA VAL A 50 2.90 -5.00 -11.13
C VAL A 50 2.79 -6.48 -11.49
N ASP A 51 3.70 -7.01 -12.32
CA ASP A 51 3.64 -8.42 -12.72
C ASP A 51 4.03 -9.35 -11.56
N SER A 52 4.99 -8.96 -10.73
CA SER A 52 5.32 -9.68 -9.50
C SER A 52 4.18 -9.61 -8.47
N VAL A 53 3.49 -8.46 -8.35
CA VAL A 53 2.29 -8.33 -7.52
C VAL A 53 1.20 -9.28 -8.01
N LYS A 54 0.90 -9.31 -9.32
CA LYS A 54 -0.07 -10.25 -9.91
C LYS A 54 0.27 -11.70 -9.61
N LEU A 55 1.54 -12.06 -9.80
CA LEU A 55 2.04 -13.41 -9.54
C LEU A 55 1.82 -13.79 -8.07
N LEU A 56 2.30 -12.99 -7.13
CA LEU A 56 2.19 -13.26 -5.70
C LEU A 56 0.73 -13.40 -5.25
N LEU A 57 -0.16 -12.50 -5.72
CA LEU A 57 -1.59 -12.59 -5.45
C LEU A 57 -2.21 -13.87 -6.05
N SER A 58 -1.78 -14.32 -7.23
CA SER A 58 -2.25 -15.57 -7.85
C SER A 58 -1.84 -16.82 -7.08
N LEU A 59 -0.76 -16.72 -6.30
CA LEU A 59 -0.25 -17.80 -5.45
C LEU A 59 -0.90 -17.82 -4.06
N GLY A 60 -1.85 -16.92 -3.80
CA GLY A 60 -2.66 -16.91 -2.57
C GLY A 60 -1.97 -16.23 -1.38
N VAL A 61 -1.06 -15.29 -1.63
CA VAL A 61 -0.51 -14.45 -0.56
C VAL A 61 -1.62 -13.68 0.16
N ASP A 62 -1.47 -13.46 1.46
CA ASP A 62 -2.40 -12.62 2.22
C ASP A 62 -2.24 -11.15 1.80
N ILE A 63 -3.26 -10.62 1.11
CA ILE A 63 -3.29 -9.23 0.64
C ILE A 63 -3.34 -8.20 1.78
N HIS A 64 -3.75 -8.62 2.98
CA HIS A 64 -3.85 -7.80 4.18
C HIS A 64 -2.72 -8.06 5.19
N ILE A 65 -1.69 -8.81 4.79
CA ILE A 65 -0.54 -9.10 5.66
C ILE A 65 0.08 -7.80 6.17
N LYS A 66 0.25 -7.69 7.48
CA LYS A 66 0.89 -6.54 8.10
C LYS A 66 2.40 -6.75 8.16
N ALA A 67 3.16 -5.71 7.88
CA ALA A 67 4.61 -5.72 8.07
C ALA A 67 4.96 -5.91 9.55
N GLU A 68 6.01 -6.67 9.82
CA GLU A 68 6.55 -6.87 11.17
C GLU A 68 7.54 -5.75 11.54
N ASN A 69 7.06 -4.50 11.49
CA ASN A 69 7.81 -3.30 11.88
C ASN A 69 6.89 -2.33 12.63
N SER A 70 7.43 -1.20 13.09
CA SER A 70 6.69 -0.21 13.88
C SER A 70 5.49 0.41 13.17
N ASN A 71 5.43 0.34 11.84
CA ASN A 71 4.35 0.95 11.06
C ASN A 71 3.17 0.00 10.86
N GLU A 72 3.37 -1.32 10.95
CA GLU A 72 2.34 -2.34 10.68
C GLU A 72 1.60 -2.08 9.36
N ASN A 73 2.32 -1.56 8.36
CA ASN A 73 1.71 -1.24 7.08
C ASN A 73 1.41 -2.52 6.28
N MET A 74 0.31 -2.46 5.52
CA MET A 74 -0.09 -3.51 4.57
C MET A 74 0.50 -3.21 3.18
N PRO A 75 0.48 -4.16 2.22
CA PRO A 75 0.95 -3.93 0.86
C PRO A 75 0.35 -2.70 0.18
N LEU A 76 -0.95 -2.40 0.45
CA LEU A 76 -1.61 -1.19 -0.06
C LEU A 76 -0.93 0.09 0.44
N HIS A 77 -0.62 0.18 1.74
CA HIS A 77 0.09 1.34 2.31
C HIS A 77 1.48 1.50 1.69
N ALA A 78 2.19 0.38 1.48
CA ALA A 78 3.50 0.38 0.84
C ALA A 78 3.45 0.94 -0.60
N ALA A 79 2.46 0.53 -1.40
CA ALA A 79 2.26 1.03 -2.74
C ALA A 79 1.92 2.53 -2.77
N VAL A 80 1.07 3.01 -1.86
CA VAL A 80 0.70 4.43 -1.75
C VAL A 80 1.89 5.28 -1.32
N ALA A 81 2.67 4.84 -0.33
CA ALA A 81 3.84 5.56 0.18
C ALA A 81 4.87 5.87 -0.91
N ASN A 82 5.02 5.00 -1.91
CA ASN A 82 5.90 5.22 -3.06
C ASN A 82 5.15 5.56 -4.36
N LYS A 83 3.90 6.04 -4.27
CA LYS A 83 3.08 6.57 -5.38
C LYS A 83 2.86 5.59 -6.54
N GLN A 84 2.80 4.29 -6.26
CA GLN A 84 2.67 3.23 -7.26
C GLN A 84 1.21 2.99 -7.66
N ILE A 85 0.63 3.92 -8.42
CA ILE A 85 -0.80 3.98 -8.73
C ILE A 85 -1.34 2.70 -9.37
N GLN A 86 -0.57 2.03 -10.24
CA GLN A 86 -0.99 0.78 -10.89
C GLN A 86 -1.04 -0.39 -9.89
N ALA A 87 -0.09 -0.46 -8.95
CA ALA A 87 -0.10 -1.46 -7.90
C ALA A 87 -1.28 -1.23 -6.94
N VAL A 88 -1.57 0.04 -6.60
CA VAL A 88 -2.73 0.42 -5.77
C VAL A 88 -4.04 -0.01 -6.44
N ASP A 89 -4.25 0.35 -7.71
CA ASP A 89 -5.46 -0.03 -8.45
C ASP A 89 -5.62 -1.56 -8.51
N LEU A 90 -4.55 -2.29 -8.77
CA LEU A 90 -4.53 -3.74 -8.78
C LEU A 90 -4.91 -4.34 -7.41
N LEU A 91 -4.29 -3.87 -6.33
CA LEU A 91 -4.58 -4.36 -4.98
C LEU A 91 -6.04 -4.13 -4.60
N LEU A 92 -6.58 -2.92 -4.85
CA LEU A 92 -7.97 -2.59 -4.57
C LEU A 92 -8.94 -3.40 -5.42
N THR A 93 -8.63 -3.64 -6.70
CA THR A 93 -9.41 -4.51 -7.58
C THR A 93 -9.39 -5.97 -7.11
N LYS A 94 -8.32 -6.40 -6.44
CA LYS A 94 -8.18 -7.75 -5.86
C LYS A 94 -8.71 -7.87 -4.44
N GLY A 95 -9.35 -6.84 -3.89
CA GLY A 95 -10.05 -6.88 -2.61
C GLY A 95 -9.26 -6.37 -1.41
N ALA A 96 -8.18 -5.63 -1.62
CA ALA A 96 -7.54 -4.93 -0.51
C ALA A 96 -8.52 -3.93 0.12
N ASP A 97 -8.54 -3.85 1.45
CA ASP A 97 -9.39 -2.90 2.17
C ASP A 97 -8.80 -1.48 2.03
N VAL A 98 -9.51 -0.62 1.29
CA VAL A 98 -9.10 0.77 1.04
C VAL A 98 -9.05 1.60 2.34
N ASN A 99 -9.81 1.22 3.36
CA ASN A 99 -9.91 1.88 4.66
C ASN A 99 -9.07 1.20 5.76
N ALA A 100 -8.25 0.21 5.40
CA ALA A 100 -7.37 -0.45 6.34
C ALA A 100 -6.47 0.56 7.06
N LYS A 101 -6.29 0.36 8.37
CA LYS A 101 -5.46 1.20 9.22
C LYS A 101 -4.11 0.55 9.50
N GLN A 102 -3.05 1.32 9.38
CA GLN A 102 -1.72 0.99 9.89
C GLN A 102 -1.54 1.51 11.33
N SER A 103 -0.37 1.34 11.92
CA SER A 103 -0.03 1.90 13.24
C SER A 103 -0.29 3.42 13.26
N GLY A 104 -0.85 3.92 14.35
CA GLY A 104 -1.29 5.33 14.47
C GLY A 104 -2.62 5.65 13.78
N GLY A 105 -3.37 4.64 13.34
CA GLY A 105 -4.72 4.78 12.78
C GLY A 105 -4.76 5.36 11.36
N GLY A 106 -3.61 5.57 10.72
CA GLY A 106 -3.54 6.12 9.36
C GLY A 106 -4.05 5.15 8.30
N THR A 107 -4.80 5.67 7.32
CA THR A 107 -5.22 4.94 6.12
C THR A 107 -4.40 5.36 4.91
N SER A 108 -4.51 4.63 3.81
CA SER A 108 -3.90 4.99 2.53
C SER A 108 -4.28 6.40 2.06
N LEU A 109 -5.52 6.86 2.36
CA LEU A 109 -5.95 8.23 2.01
C LEU A 109 -5.23 9.30 2.84
N HIS A 110 -4.92 9.04 4.12
CA HIS A 110 -4.09 9.95 4.92
C HIS A 110 -2.68 10.09 4.32
N GLU A 111 -2.07 8.98 3.90
CA GLU A 111 -0.74 9.00 3.28
C GLU A 111 -0.75 9.75 1.95
N ALA A 112 -1.72 9.48 1.06
CA ALA A 112 -1.88 10.21 -0.19
C ALA A 112 -2.10 11.73 0.05
N SER A 113 -2.82 12.09 1.11
CA SER A 113 -3.06 13.47 1.52
C SER A 113 -1.79 14.15 2.04
N LEU A 114 -0.98 13.43 2.83
CA LEU A 114 0.35 13.86 3.29
C LEU A 114 1.26 14.17 2.10
N LEU A 115 1.27 13.27 1.11
CA LEU A 115 2.10 13.37 -0.10
C LEU A 115 1.60 14.40 -1.11
N GLY A 116 0.35 14.89 -0.98
CA GLY A 116 -0.29 15.78 -1.91
C GLY A 116 -0.56 15.15 -3.28
N ASP A 117 -0.66 13.82 -3.37
CA ASP A 117 -0.85 13.10 -4.62
C ASP A 117 -2.33 13.08 -5.04
N GLU A 118 -2.73 14.06 -5.86
CA GLU A 118 -4.11 14.21 -6.33
C GLU A 118 -4.64 12.98 -7.08
N ASN A 119 -3.82 12.35 -7.91
CA ASN A 119 -4.25 11.19 -8.69
C ASN A 119 -4.49 9.98 -7.76
N MET A 120 -3.64 9.80 -6.77
CA MET A 120 -3.80 8.78 -5.76
C MET A 120 -5.04 9.04 -4.89
N ILE A 121 -5.27 10.29 -4.46
CA ILE A 121 -6.46 10.69 -3.69
C ILE A 121 -7.73 10.36 -4.48
N LYS A 122 -7.80 10.74 -5.77
CA LYS A 122 -8.95 10.46 -6.64
C LYS A 122 -9.21 8.96 -6.75
N LEU A 123 -8.17 8.18 -7.06
CA LEU A 123 -8.28 6.71 -7.17
C LEU A 123 -8.80 6.09 -5.87
N LEU A 124 -8.23 6.45 -4.72
CA LEU A 124 -8.65 5.90 -3.43
C LEU A 124 -10.12 6.23 -3.13
N ILE A 125 -10.56 7.47 -3.39
CA ILE A 125 -11.96 7.87 -3.18
C ILE A 125 -12.90 7.15 -4.16
N GLU A 126 -12.53 7.01 -5.43
CA GLU A 126 -13.29 6.23 -6.42
C GLU A 126 -13.44 4.76 -5.99
N LYS A 127 -12.45 4.21 -5.30
CA LYS A 127 -12.46 2.85 -4.73
C LYS A 127 -13.12 2.76 -3.35
N GLY A 128 -13.75 3.82 -2.86
CA GLY A 128 -14.55 3.82 -1.64
C GLY A 128 -13.81 4.24 -0.37
N ALA A 129 -12.67 4.94 -0.48
CA ALA A 129 -12.01 5.49 0.69
C ALA A 129 -12.93 6.48 1.42
N ASP A 130 -13.04 6.30 2.73
CA ASP A 130 -13.80 7.21 3.59
C ASP A 130 -12.96 8.43 3.96
N ILE A 131 -13.40 9.59 3.48
CA ILE A 131 -12.71 10.88 3.68
C ILE A 131 -12.81 11.43 5.11
N GLU A 132 -13.68 10.84 5.94
CA GLU A 132 -13.91 11.29 7.32
C GLU A 132 -13.23 10.40 8.38
N ILE A 133 -12.54 9.32 7.96
CA ILE A 133 -11.80 8.47 8.91
C ILE A 133 -10.75 9.32 9.63
N GLN A 134 -10.71 9.17 10.94
CA GLN A 134 -9.71 9.83 11.78
C GLN A 134 -8.58 8.85 12.15
N LYS A 135 -7.35 9.37 12.15
CA LYS A 135 -6.19 8.76 12.79
C LYS A 135 -6.36 8.75 14.32
N ASP A 136 -5.43 8.11 15.03
CA ASP A 136 -5.44 8.05 16.50
C ASP A 136 -5.26 9.43 17.14
N ASP A 137 -4.64 10.40 16.44
CA ASP A 137 -4.53 11.80 16.86
C ASP A 137 -5.74 12.67 16.49
N GLY A 138 -6.81 12.04 15.96
CA GLY A 138 -8.07 12.68 15.59
C GLY A 138 -8.09 13.34 14.20
N LYS A 139 -6.99 13.30 13.44
CA LYS A 139 -6.90 13.99 12.15
C LYS A 139 -7.54 13.20 11.01
N THR A 140 -8.37 13.89 10.23
CA THR A 140 -8.89 13.43 8.95
C THR A 140 -7.84 13.58 7.82
N PRO A 141 -8.01 12.93 6.64
CA PRO A 141 -7.15 13.16 5.48
C PRO A 141 -7.04 14.63 5.08
N LEU A 142 -8.13 15.39 5.16
CA LEU A 142 -8.13 16.84 4.87
C LEU A 142 -7.24 17.61 5.85
N GLU A 143 -7.34 17.35 7.15
CA GLU A 143 -6.51 17.99 8.16
C GLU A 143 -5.02 17.65 8.00
N VAL A 144 -4.72 16.41 7.62
CA VAL A 144 -3.33 16.01 7.26
C VAL A 144 -2.83 16.82 6.05
N ALA A 145 -3.63 17.01 5.01
CA ALA A 145 -3.25 17.82 3.85
C ALA A 145 -3.03 19.29 4.23
N VAL A 146 -3.88 19.86 5.08
CA VAL A 146 -3.76 21.26 5.58
C VAL A 146 -2.45 21.44 6.36
N GLU A 147 -2.17 20.55 7.31
CA GLU A 147 -0.97 20.60 8.16
C GLU A 147 0.32 20.50 7.34
N ASN A 148 0.30 19.69 6.29
CA ASN A 148 1.44 19.50 5.38
C ASN A 148 1.46 20.48 4.20
N LYS A 149 0.59 21.48 4.20
CA LYS A 149 0.53 22.57 3.20
C LYS A 149 0.31 22.07 1.76
N GLN A 150 -0.37 20.95 1.59
CA GLN A 150 -0.68 20.33 0.31
C GLN A 150 -1.90 20.99 -0.34
N LYS A 151 -1.73 22.19 -0.89
CA LYS A 151 -2.82 23.06 -1.37
C LYS A 151 -3.79 22.37 -2.33
N SER A 152 -3.26 21.62 -3.31
CA SER A 152 -4.10 20.91 -4.29
C SER A 152 -4.92 19.80 -3.63
N ALA A 153 -4.31 19.03 -2.73
CA ALA A 153 -5.02 18.00 -1.97
C ALA A 153 -6.11 18.60 -1.06
N VAL A 154 -5.83 19.72 -0.40
CA VAL A 154 -6.82 20.47 0.39
C VAL A 154 -8.00 20.88 -0.47
N HIS A 155 -7.75 21.49 -1.63
CA HIS A 155 -8.82 21.90 -2.55
C HIS A 155 -9.67 20.71 -2.98
N LEU A 156 -9.01 19.62 -3.42
CA LEU A 156 -9.66 18.40 -3.89
C LEU A 156 -10.51 17.75 -2.79
N LEU A 157 -9.98 17.53 -1.60
CA LEU A 157 -10.69 16.91 -0.47
C LEU A 157 -11.86 17.77 0.01
N THR A 158 -11.71 19.09 0.01
CA THR A 158 -12.81 20.03 0.33
C THR A 158 -13.96 19.91 -0.68
N GLN A 159 -13.66 19.75 -1.97
CA GLN A 159 -14.69 19.52 -2.99
C GLN A 159 -15.45 18.20 -2.74
N TYR A 160 -14.77 17.13 -2.38
CA TYR A 160 -15.43 15.85 -2.07
C TYR A 160 -16.29 15.93 -0.80
N SER A 161 -15.84 16.63 0.25
CA SER A 161 -16.64 16.85 1.45
C SER A 161 -17.93 17.63 1.14
N ASN A 162 -17.86 18.69 0.34
CA ASN A 162 -19.01 19.51 -0.02
C ASN A 162 -20.04 18.75 -0.89
N ASN A 163 -19.59 17.83 -1.72
CA ASN A 163 -20.46 17.04 -2.61
C ASN A 163 -21.20 15.89 -1.90
N LYS A 164 -20.78 15.53 -0.67
CA LYS A 164 -21.49 14.55 0.17
C LYS A 164 -22.61 15.16 1.02
N ALA A 165 -22.61 16.45 1.20
CA ALA A 165 -23.64 17.20 1.93
C ALA A 165 -24.83 17.50 1.02
#